data_15f2c9f79640c670535d72f549d09705
#
_entry.id   15f2c9f79640c670535d72f549d09705
#
_cell.length_a   1.000
_cell.length_b   1.000
_cell.length_c   1.000
_cell.angle_alpha   90.00
_cell.angle_beta   90.00
_cell.angle_gamma   90.00
#
_symmetry.space_group_name_H-M   'P 1'
#
loop_
_entity.id
_entity.type
_entity.pdbx_description
1 polymer ?
#
loop_
_entity_poly.entity_id
_entity_poly.type
_entity_poly.pdbx_seq_one_letter_code
_entity_poly.pdbx_strand_id
1 'polypeptide(L)'
;VSSHVYKTRSMRLKTTVSTQVDVYSCIHELQQSMDSNGLSNLICYFTEEYDAQLLSSMLKAAFPGIPIIGCSSCRGVMTQDGYFSNPAVGIMGIYDSPQAAYGTALISLCDNRPIPELIDQAIDNALESADRTGELPSLVLLHATPGIE
;
A
#
# COMPACT_ATOMS: atom_id res chain seq x y z
N VAL A 1 34.04 13.25 -23.85
CA VAL A 1 32.62 12.89 -23.87
C VAL A 1 32.41 11.85 -22.79
N SER A 2 31.90 12.28 -21.62
CA SER A 2 31.65 11.40 -20.48
C SER A 2 30.27 10.74 -20.69
N SER A 3 30.24 9.46 -21.01
CA SER A 3 29.03 8.67 -21.09
C SER A 3 28.56 8.37 -19.66
N HIS A 4 27.57 9.11 -19.16
CA HIS A 4 26.85 8.74 -17.96
C HIS A 4 25.98 7.54 -18.28
N VAL A 5 26.43 6.35 -17.90
CA VAL A 5 25.60 5.15 -17.89
C VAL A 5 24.62 5.29 -16.73
N TYR A 6 23.39 5.69 -17.04
CA TYR A 6 22.29 5.60 -16.09
C TYR A 6 22.02 4.13 -15.84
N LYS A 7 22.50 3.61 -14.71
CA LYS A 7 22.13 2.30 -14.21
C LYS A 7 20.67 2.39 -13.75
N THR A 8 19.73 2.12 -14.63
CA THR A 8 18.31 1.98 -14.28
C THR A 8 18.22 0.87 -13.22
N ARG A 9 17.94 1.25 -11.97
CA ARG A 9 17.56 0.27 -10.94
C ARG A 9 16.22 -0.29 -11.39
N SER A 10 16.18 -1.58 -11.70
CA SER A 10 14.92 -2.26 -12.01
C SER A 10 14.04 -2.24 -10.76
N MET A 11 12.76 -1.89 -10.91
CA MET A 11 11.75 -2.04 -9.87
C MET A 11 11.76 -3.49 -9.35
N ARG A 12 11.71 -3.66 -8.04
CA ARG A 12 11.62 -4.96 -7.37
C ARG A 12 10.38 -4.99 -6.50
N LEU A 13 9.65 -6.08 -6.55
CA LEU A 13 8.53 -6.38 -5.68
C LEU A 13 8.93 -7.47 -4.68
N LYS A 14 8.45 -7.35 -3.46
CA LYS A 14 8.58 -8.37 -2.43
C LYS A 14 7.26 -8.51 -1.68
N THR A 15 6.77 -9.73 -1.56
CA THR A 15 5.59 -10.05 -0.77
C THR A 15 5.97 -10.84 0.46
N THR A 16 5.21 -10.68 1.53
CA THR A 16 5.28 -11.50 2.73
C THR A 16 3.91 -11.56 3.38
N VAL A 17 3.67 -12.64 4.12
CA VAL A 17 2.41 -12.88 4.84
C VAL A 17 2.74 -13.27 6.27
N SER A 18 1.94 -12.76 7.22
CA SER A 18 1.88 -13.26 8.58
C SER A 18 0.50 -13.82 8.88
N THR A 19 0.46 -14.91 9.63
CA THR A 19 -0.76 -15.55 10.12
C THR A 19 -0.85 -15.49 11.66
N GLN A 20 -0.08 -14.63 12.29
CA GLN A 20 -0.11 -14.40 13.73
C GLN A 20 -1.41 -13.75 14.14
N VAL A 21 -2.11 -14.28 15.13
CA VAL A 21 -3.39 -13.75 15.63
C VAL A 21 -3.21 -12.40 16.31
N ASP A 22 -2.11 -12.23 17.03
CA ASP A 22 -1.77 -10.98 17.71
C ASP A 22 -1.15 -9.98 16.75
N VAL A 23 -1.69 -8.75 16.72
CA VAL A 23 -1.25 -7.67 15.81
C VAL A 23 0.23 -7.33 16.01
N TYR A 24 0.72 -7.30 17.25
CA TYR A 24 2.12 -6.95 17.54
C TYR A 24 3.08 -8.01 16.98
N SER A 25 2.77 -9.29 17.20
CA SER A 25 3.52 -10.41 16.65
C SER A 25 3.47 -10.43 15.13
N CYS A 26 2.31 -10.15 14.55
CA CYS A 26 2.10 -10.05 13.12
C CYS A 26 3.00 -8.97 12.50
N ILE A 27 2.95 -7.75 13.02
CA ILE A 27 3.75 -6.62 12.50
C ILE A 27 5.25 -6.88 12.68
N HIS A 28 5.67 -7.46 13.80
CA HIS A 28 7.05 -7.81 14.03
C HIS A 28 7.59 -8.82 12.99
N GLU A 29 6.82 -9.86 12.69
CA GLU A 29 7.14 -10.85 11.66
C GLU A 29 7.25 -10.21 10.27
N LEU A 30 6.27 -9.38 9.90
CA LEU A 30 6.27 -8.67 8.63
C LEU A 30 7.47 -7.71 8.50
N GLN A 31 7.80 -6.97 9.57
CA GLN A 31 8.93 -6.06 9.60
C GLN A 31 10.27 -6.78 9.48
N GLN A 32 10.43 -7.92 10.13
CA GLN A 32 11.65 -8.74 9.99
C GLN A 32 11.80 -9.32 8.59
N SER A 33 10.68 -9.60 7.92
CA SER A 33 10.67 -10.19 6.58
C SER A 33 10.85 -9.14 5.47
N MET A 34 10.66 -7.85 5.76
CA MET A 34 10.68 -6.77 4.77
C MET A 34 11.87 -5.84 5.02
N ASP A 35 12.72 -5.68 3.99
CA ASP A 35 13.80 -4.70 4.06
C ASP A 35 13.24 -3.29 3.88
N SER A 36 13.44 -2.40 4.84
CA SER A 36 13.01 -0.99 4.74
C SER A 36 13.91 -0.14 3.85
N ASN A 37 15.13 -0.62 3.55
CA ASN A 37 16.07 0.14 2.73
C ASN A 37 15.65 0.14 1.25
N GLY A 38 15.33 1.32 0.75
CA GLY A 38 14.87 1.51 -0.64
C GLY A 38 13.42 1.09 -0.89
N LEU A 39 12.66 0.83 0.17
CA LEU A 39 11.21 0.61 0.09
C LEU A 39 10.53 1.94 -0.29
N SER A 40 9.74 1.92 -1.35
CA SER A 40 9.08 3.10 -1.90
C SER A 40 7.60 3.17 -1.57
N ASN A 41 6.95 2.01 -1.44
CA ASN A 41 5.52 1.92 -1.14
C ASN A 41 5.17 0.55 -0.54
N LEU A 42 4.09 0.47 0.25
CA LEU A 42 3.50 -0.75 0.76
C LEU A 42 2.03 -0.87 0.37
N ILE A 43 1.65 -2.05 -0.11
CA ILE A 43 0.25 -2.45 -0.30
C ILE A 43 -0.05 -3.53 0.73
N CYS A 44 -1.14 -3.38 1.50
CA CYS A 44 -1.53 -4.27 2.58
C CYS A 44 -2.95 -4.83 2.36
N TYR A 45 -3.09 -6.14 2.47
CA TYR A 45 -4.38 -6.82 2.54
C TYR A 45 -4.44 -7.63 3.83
N PHE A 46 -5.58 -7.58 4.53
CA PHE A 46 -5.73 -8.25 5.81
C PHE A 46 -7.13 -8.84 5.98
N THR A 47 -7.25 -9.88 6.77
CA THR A 47 -8.52 -10.52 7.07
C THR A 47 -9.27 -9.81 8.21
N GLU A 48 -10.57 -10.03 8.31
CA GLU A 48 -11.50 -9.29 9.17
C GLU A 48 -11.26 -9.45 10.68
N GLU A 49 -10.43 -10.41 11.09
CA GLU A 49 -10.12 -10.66 12.49
C GLU A 49 -9.25 -9.58 13.13
N TYR A 50 -8.56 -8.80 12.32
CA TYR A 50 -7.69 -7.74 12.83
C TYR A 50 -8.45 -6.43 13.02
N ASP A 51 -8.17 -5.73 14.12
CA ASP A 51 -8.56 -4.32 14.25
C ASP A 51 -7.79 -3.48 13.23
N ALA A 52 -8.53 -2.94 12.26
CA ALA A 52 -7.97 -2.19 11.14
C ALA A 52 -7.25 -0.90 11.59
N GLN A 53 -7.71 -0.24 12.65
CA GLN A 53 -7.11 1.00 13.16
C GLN A 53 -5.79 0.68 13.85
N LEU A 54 -5.77 -0.35 14.69
CA LEU A 54 -4.55 -0.81 15.36
C LEU A 54 -3.53 -1.30 14.34
N LEU A 55 -3.94 -2.14 13.39
CA LEU A 55 -3.08 -2.65 12.32
C LEU A 55 -2.46 -1.51 11.51
N SER A 56 -3.26 -0.52 11.08
CA SER A 56 -2.80 0.65 10.33
C SER A 56 -1.78 1.48 11.13
N SER A 57 -2.06 1.72 12.42
CA SER A 57 -1.14 2.50 13.28
C SER A 57 0.19 1.78 13.48
N MET A 58 0.15 0.47 13.67
CA MET A 58 1.34 -0.36 13.86
C MET A 58 2.17 -0.48 12.57
N LEU A 59 1.52 -0.61 11.40
CA LEU A 59 2.21 -0.60 10.11
C LEU A 59 2.93 0.73 9.85
N LYS A 60 2.27 1.86 10.15
CA LYS A 60 2.90 3.18 10.02
C LYS A 60 4.10 3.36 10.95
N ALA A 61 4.02 2.83 12.17
CA ALA A 61 5.14 2.84 13.10
C ALA A 61 6.30 1.95 12.66
N ALA A 62 5.99 0.79 12.08
CA ALA A 62 6.99 -0.18 11.60
C ALA A 62 7.70 0.29 10.31
N PHE A 63 7.02 1.06 9.45
CA PHE A 63 7.53 1.56 8.18
C PHE A 63 7.38 3.10 8.07
N PRO A 64 8.12 3.87 8.88
CA PRO A 64 7.97 5.31 8.95
C PRO A 64 8.32 5.99 7.62
N GLY A 65 7.46 6.93 7.18
CA GLY A 65 7.66 7.69 5.94
C GLY A 65 7.34 6.93 4.65
N ILE A 66 6.94 5.65 4.73
CA ILE A 66 6.56 4.88 3.56
C ILE A 66 5.04 5.06 3.32
N PRO A 67 4.61 5.45 2.11
CA PRO A 67 3.19 5.45 1.75
C PRO A 67 2.61 4.05 1.84
N ILE A 68 1.47 3.90 2.52
CA ILE A 68 0.80 2.61 2.72
C ILE A 68 -0.64 2.74 2.26
N ILE A 69 -1.08 1.82 1.41
CA ILE A 69 -2.48 1.65 1.03
C ILE A 69 -2.90 0.20 1.27
N GLY A 70 -4.16 -0.01 1.63
CA GLY A 70 -4.66 -1.37 1.83
C GLY A 70 -6.14 -1.40 2.14
N CYS A 71 -6.66 -2.61 2.18
CA CYS A 71 -8.04 -2.87 2.57
C CYS A 71 -8.18 -4.29 3.17
N SER A 72 -9.32 -4.55 3.79
CA SER A 72 -9.68 -5.89 4.20
C SER A 72 -9.95 -6.79 2.98
N SER A 73 -9.60 -8.05 3.10
CA SER A 73 -9.73 -9.09 2.06
C SER A 73 -10.73 -10.19 2.44
N CYS A 74 -11.63 -9.92 3.37
CA CYS A 74 -12.61 -10.89 3.87
C CYS A 74 -11.93 -12.10 4.55
N ARG A 75 -11.67 -13.19 3.81
CA ARG A 75 -11.32 -14.50 4.39
C ARG A 75 -9.89 -14.97 4.15
N GLY A 76 -9.11 -14.26 3.40
CA GLY A 76 -7.74 -14.69 3.14
C GLY A 76 -6.97 -13.81 2.19
N VAL A 77 -5.69 -14.07 2.14
CA VAL A 77 -4.73 -13.37 1.29
C VAL A 77 -4.04 -14.38 0.39
N MET A 78 -3.78 -14.01 -0.85
CA MET A 78 -3.05 -14.84 -1.81
C MET A 78 -1.74 -14.16 -2.21
N THR A 79 -0.67 -14.93 -2.22
CA THR A 79 0.64 -14.52 -2.72
C THR A 79 1.18 -15.59 -3.68
N GLN A 80 2.40 -15.42 -4.18
CA GLN A 80 3.09 -16.45 -4.96
C GLN A 80 3.34 -17.74 -4.17
N ASP A 81 3.34 -17.68 -2.83
CA ASP A 81 3.60 -18.83 -1.95
C ASP A 81 2.32 -19.62 -1.63
N GLY A 82 1.15 -19.12 -2.06
CA GLY A 82 -0.14 -19.78 -1.91
C GLY A 82 -1.23 -18.91 -1.30
N TYR A 83 -2.30 -19.58 -0.86
CA TYR A 83 -3.44 -18.98 -0.19
C TYR A 83 -3.33 -19.15 1.33
N PHE A 84 -3.49 -18.07 2.05
CA PHE A 84 -3.47 -18.00 3.51
C PHE A 84 -4.85 -17.61 4.00
N SER A 85 -5.52 -18.52 4.69
CA SER A 85 -6.81 -18.25 5.32
C SER A 85 -6.63 -17.42 6.59
N ASN A 86 -7.73 -16.90 7.09
CA ASN A 86 -7.78 -16.08 8.31
C ASN A 86 -7.26 -16.82 9.58
N PRO A 87 -6.55 -16.13 10.47
CA PRO A 87 -6.11 -14.74 10.33
C PRO A 87 -4.90 -14.62 9.40
N ALA A 88 -4.89 -13.60 8.54
CA ALA A 88 -3.74 -13.33 7.66
C ALA A 88 -3.59 -11.83 7.35
N VAL A 89 -2.36 -11.37 7.35
CA VAL A 89 -1.96 -10.05 6.82
C VAL A 89 -0.90 -10.27 5.78
N GLY A 90 -1.17 -9.86 4.55
CA GLY A 90 -0.20 -9.87 3.46
C GLY A 90 0.23 -8.45 3.10
N ILE A 91 1.52 -8.24 2.93
CA ILE A 91 2.06 -6.99 2.44
C ILE A 91 2.90 -7.20 1.19
N MET A 92 2.82 -6.25 0.26
CA MET A 92 3.69 -6.16 -0.90
C MET A 92 4.47 -4.87 -0.86
N GLY A 93 5.78 -4.99 -0.74
CA GLY A 93 6.72 -3.87 -0.83
C GLY A 93 7.14 -3.62 -2.27
N ILE A 94 7.11 -2.36 -2.66
CA ILE A 94 7.61 -1.86 -3.94
C ILE A 94 8.93 -1.14 -3.68
N TYR A 95 9.99 -1.59 -4.34
CA TYR A 95 11.33 -1.01 -4.30
C TYR A 95 11.63 -0.44 -5.67
N ASP A 96 11.67 0.87 -5.78
CA ASP A 96 11.81 1.53 -7.06
C ASP A 96 12.94 2.57 -7.04
N SER A 97 13.13 3.21 -8.16
CA SER A 97 14.10 4.28 -8.33
C SER A 97 13.71 5.49 -7.46
N PRO A 98 14.68 6.27 -6.96
CA PRO A 98 14.39 7.50 -6.21
C PRO A 98 13.63 8.57 -7.02
N GLN A 99 13.52 8.42 -8.34
CA GLN A 99 12.74 9.30 -9.20
C GLN A 99 11.27 8.91 -9.30
N ALA A 100 10.93 7.66 -8.94
CA ALA A 100 9.55 7.22 -8.84
C ALA A 100 8.90 7.82 -7.58
N ALA A 101 7.68 8.32 -7.73
CA ALA A 101 6.91 8.87 -6.62
C ALA A 101 5.64 8.06 -6.41
N TYR A 102 5.29 7.84 -5.18
CA TYR A 102 4.12 7.08 -4.75
C TYR A 102 3.29 7.93 -3.81
N GLY A 103 2.04 8.16 -4.16
CA GLY A 103 1.10 8.89 -3.32
C GLY A 103 -0.09 8.03 -2.95
N THR A 104 -0.66 8.30 -1.79
CA THR A 104 -1.87 7.63 -1.31
C THR A 104 -2.87 8.65 -0.81
N ALA A 105 -4.16 8.39 -1.07
CA ALA A 105 -5.24 9.20 -0.55
C ALA A 105 -6.43 8.33 -0.15
N LEU A 106 -7.23 8.84 0.76
CA LEU A 106 -8.51 8.27 1.19
C LEU A 106 -9.58 9.34 1.07
N ILE A 107 -10.69 9.00 0.41
CA ILE A 107 -11.88 9.84 0.31
C ILE A 107 -13.06 9.12 0.95
N SER A 108 -13.82 9.85 1.78
CA SER A 108 -15.08 9.37 2.32
C SER A 108 -16.18 9.51 1.27
N LEU A 109 -16.98 8.46 1.11
CA LEU A 109 -18.14 8.44 0.22
C LEU A 109 -19.44 8.92 0.91
N CYS A 110 -19.33 9.48 2.13
CA CYS A 110 -20.47 9.99 2.88
C CYS A 110 -21.01 11.33 2.32
N ASP A 111 -20.32 11.96 1.38
CA ASP A 111 -20.77 13.18 0.72
C ASP A 111 -21.69 12.84 -0.46
N ASN A 112 -22.79 13.59 -0.61
CA ASN A 112 -23.72 13.48 -1.75
C ASN A 112 -23.11 14.00 -3.08
N ARG A 113 -21.81 13.93 -3.24
CA ARG A 113 -21.12 14.33 -4.46
C ARG A 113 -21.10 13.20 -5.48
N PRO A 114 -21.11 13.52 -6.77
CA PRO A 114 -20.95 12.51 -7.81
C PRO A 114 -19.65 11.71 -7.65
N ILE A 115 -19.72 10.39 -7.81
CA ILE A 115 -18.55 9.49 -7.69
C ILE A 115 -17.36 9.94 -8.58
N PRO A 116 -17.55 10.39 -9.84
CA PRO A 116 -16.43 10.89 -10.63
C PRO A 116 -15.66 12.03 -9.97
N GLU A 117 -16.35 13.00 -9.35
CA GLU A 117 -15.68 14.11 -8.64
C GLU A 117 -14.89 13.63 -7.42
N LEU A 118 -15.41 12.61 -6.72
CA LEU A 118 -14.70 12.00 -5.59
C LEU A 118 -13.44 11.26 -6.05
N ILE A 119 -13.50 10.58 -7.19
CA ILE A 119 -12.34 9.89 -7.77
C ILE A 119 -11.29 10.91 -8.22
N ASP A 120 -11.68 11.96 -8.91
CA ASP A 120 -10.76 13.03 -9.34
C ASP A 120 -10.07 13.66 -8.12
N GLN A 121 -10.83 13.98 -7.07
CA GLN A 121 -10.26 14.50 -5.83
C GLN A 121 -9.31 13.50 -5.15
N ALA A 122 -9.62 12.20 -5.16
CA ALA A 122 -8.74 11.18 -4.59
C ALA A 122 -7.40 11.12 -5.35
N ILE A 123 -7.45 11.22 -6.68
CA ILE A 123 -6.24 11.25 -7.52
C ILE A 123 -5.43 12.51 -7.24
N ASP A 124 -6.06 13.68 -7.19
CA ASP A 124 -5.37 14.94 -6.90
C ASP A 124 -4.70 14.93 -5.54
N ASN A 125 -5.40 14.45 -4.51
CA ASN A 125 -4.84 14.30 -3.16
C ASN A 125 -3.66 13.31 -3.12
N ALA A 126 -3.74 12.22 -3.89
CA ALA A 126 -2.63 11.26 -3.99
C ALA A 126 -1.42 11.88 -4.71
N LEU A 127 -1.63 12.63 -5.78
CA LEU A 127 -0.57 13.37 -6.48
C LEU A 127 0.07 14.43 -5.58
N GLU A 128 -0.74 15.17 -4.81
CA GLU A 128 -0.23 16.11 -3.82
C GLU A 128 0.63 15.41 -2.75
N SER A 129 0.18 14.27 -2.23
CA SER A 129 0.93 13.49 -1.23
C SER A 129 2.26 12.93 -1.76
N ALA A 130 2.41 12.86 -3.08
CA ALA A 130 3.61 12.43 -3.79
C ALA A 130 4.52 13.59 -4.25
N ASP A 131 4.17 14.86 -3.95
CA ASP A 131 4.80 16.08 -4.51
C ASP A 131 4.78 16.10 -6.06
N ARG A 132 3.66 15.63 -6.67
CA ARG A 132 3.48 15.50 -8.13
C ARG A 132 2.19 16.19 -8.62
N THR A 133 1.75 17.24 -7.94
CA THR A 133 0.55 17.99 -8.30
C THR A 133 0.59 18.45 -9.77
N GLY A 134 -0.47 18.14 -10.52
CA GLY A 134 -0.62 18.51 -11.93
C GLY A 134 0.09 17.55 -12.90
N GLU A 135 0.76 16.52 -12.44
CA GLU A 135 1.29 15.45 -13.30
C GLU A 135 0.20 14.39 -13.57
N LEU A 136 0.36 13.64 -14.65
CA LEU A 136 -0.47 12.48 -14.92
C LEU A 136 0.14 11.24 -14.26
N PRO A 137 -0.63 10.47 -13.46
CA PRO A 137 -0.13 9.23 -12.87
C PRO A 137 0.09 8.17 -13.95
N SER A 138 1.18 7.43 -13.83
CA SER A 138 1.45 6.28 -14.72
C SER A 138 0.59 5.06 -14.38
N LEU A 139 0.17 4.95 -13.11
CA LEU A 139 -0.69 3.88 -12.60
C LEU A 139 -1.53 4.41 -11.45
N VAL A 140 -2.80 4.02 -11.43
CA VAL A 140 -3.72 4.26 -10.31
C VAL A 140 -4.23 2.91 -9.82
N LEU A 141 -4.06 2.64 -8.52
CA LEU A 141 -4.68 1.51 -7.83
C LEU A 141 -5.83 2.04 -6.98
N LEU A 142 -7.04 1.62 -7.31
CA LEU A 142 -8.25 2.04 -6.61
C LEU A 142 -8.81 0.89 -5.77
N HIS A 143 -9.00 1.15 -4.49
CA HIS A 143 -9.81 0.29 -3.61
C HIS A 143 -11.11 1.04 -3.27
N ALA A 144 -12.23 0.38 -3.44
CA ALA A 144 -13.55 0.95 -3.15
C ALA A 144 -14.34 0.02 -2.22
N THR A 145 -15.16 0.61 -1.36
CA THR A 145 -16.12 -0.15 -0.56
C THR A 145 -17.19 -0.74 -1.49
N PRO A 146 -17.55 -2.03 -1.40
CA PRO A 146 -18.60 -2.62 -2.19
C PRO A 146 -19.97 -2.01 -1.85
N GLY A 147 -20.90 -2.00 -2.82
CA GLY A 147 -22.27 -1.53 -2.61
C GLY A 147 -22.48 -0.03 -2.81
N ILE A 148 -21.59 0.64 -3.52
CA ILE A 148 -21.76 2.01 -3.98
C ILE A 148 -22.25 1.93 -5.43
N GLU A 149 -23.55 1.94 -5.60
CA GLU A 149 -24.23 2.06 -6.88
C GLU A 149 -24.78 3.48 -7.07
#